data_3d62439d340c7068ab90565cb0015f03
#
_entry.id   3d62439d340c7068ab90565cb0015f03
#
_cell.length_a   1.000
_cell.length_b   1.000
_cell.length_c   1.000
_cell.angle_alpha   90.00
_cell.angle_beta   90.00
_cell.angle_gamma   90.00
#
_symmetry.space_group_name_H-M   'P 1'
#
loop_
_entity.id
_entity.type
_entity.pdbx_description
1 polymer ?
#
loop_
_entity_poly.entity_id
_entity_poly.type
_entity_poly.pdbx_seq_one_letter_code
_entity_poly.pdbx_strand_id
1 'polypeptide(L)'
;MDDKENARSFSQIAVQILSIAIGWHFLYEGCWKLMQKDGWSCLSYLSAAQGPLAPLFKWMAGQSWIVATGDWTVQIGLVAIGLALITGAFARYAALGGIALMAMFYCCQPPEPFATAMSGADGRFFILERNAVEALGLLLVAATPCRCMSAWALVPAAAVLAVFQICFCLHGRSGGFEKVEAVTSATVKVHEFTALAALKAPIEERATIGGVEISRLALDGELFAGHAHARDLIWTDEFMRRYNGGVTLGRTVRYCLHCGVDAVFAEPPFLAPMRAEAKAVGKELKFFVNCANAEDAKLAAGGGAKGVYLRPEVADELARKGDTNGIQKLVAELKAASLPVGIGAEDVSTVKFCAESGVVPDYWVLAFHSLDYPAARMETKCDNIWCVDPKAAADYMKTRKEPWVAIRGLAGGALDPVKAYKFAKDNGATAVAIDLLDYRIVETVNGIVAPPPPKKDEKGGKK
;
A
#
# COMPACT_ATOMS: atom_id res chain seq x y z
N MET A 1 -49.83 -16.07 -38.48
CA MET A 1 -48.76 -17.11 -38.62
C MET A 1 -47.37 -16.50 -38.61
N ASP A 2 -47.20 -15.28 -39.14
CA ASP A 2 -45.89 -14.58 -39.22
C ASP A 2 -45.22 -14.25 -37.88
N ASP A 3 -46.00 -13.87 -36.85
CA ASP A 3 -45.41 -13.49 -35.55
C ASP A 3 -44.74 -14.66 -34.78
N LYS A 4 -45.23 -15.88 -34.96
CA LYS A 4 -44.60 -17.06 -34.30
C LYS A 4 -43.34 -17.53 -35.01
N GLU A 5 -43.24 -17.31 -36.32
CA GLU A 5 -42.06 -17.65 -37.10
C GLU A 5 -40.93 -16.62 -36.89
N ASN A 6 -41.28 -15.34 -36.82
CA ASN A 6 -40.37 -14.26 -36.45
C ASN A 6 -39.88 -14.38 -35.00
N ALA A 7 -40.72 -14.74 -34.05
CA ALA A 7 -40.33 -14.94 -32.65
C ALA A 7 -39.38 -16.16 -32.48
N ARG A 8 -39.60 -17.23 -33.26
CA ARG A 8 -38.69 -18.38 -33.30
C ARG A 8 -37.35 -18.04 -33.91
N SER A 9 -37.30 -17.23 -34.95
CA SER A 9 -36.07 -16.74 -35.58
C SER A 9 -35.26 -15.87 -34.63
N PHE A 10 -35.89 -14.93 -33.90
CA PHE A 10 -35.21 -14.05 -32.93
C PHE A 10 -34.60 -14.84 -31.77
N SER A 11 -35.33 -15.79 -31.16
CA SER A 11 -34.82 -16.60 -30.05
C SER A 11 -33.63 -17.46 -30.49
N GLN A 12 -33.64 -17.99 -31.70
CA GLN A 12 -32.51 -18.75 -32.24
C GLN A 12 -31.26 -17.87 -32.44
N ILE A 13 -31.46 -16.66 -32.98
CA ILE A 13 -30.38 -15.69 -33.15
C ILE A 13 -29.80 -15.30 -31.79
N ALA A 14 -30.63 -15.03 -30.78
CA ALA A 14 -30.20 -14.68 -29.45
C ALA A 14 -29.35 -15.79 -28.80
N VAL A 15 -29.76 -17.06 -28.93
CA VAL A 15 -29.00 -18.20 -28.45
C VAL A 15 -27.67 -18.37 -29.19
N GLN A 16 -27.63 -18.10 -30.48
CA GLN A 16 -26.39 -18.13 -31.28
C GLN A 16 -25.42 -17.04 -30.81
N ILE A 17 -25.89 -15.81 -30.56
CA ILE A 17 -25.07 -14.73 -30.02
C ILE A 17 -24.52 -15.13 -28.63
N LEU A 18 -25.35 -15.70 -27.78
CA LEU A 18 -24.94 -16.17 -26.46
C LEU A 18 -23.89 -17.28 -26.58
N SER A 19 -24.06 -18.24 -27.47
CA SER A 19 -23.08 -19.31 -27.74
C SER A 19 -21.74 -18.76 -28.19
N ILE A 20 -21.72 -17.76 -29.08
CA ILE A 20 -20.50 -17.11 -29.54
C ILE A 20 -19.83 -16.34 -28.40
N ALA A 21 -20.60 -15.60 -27.60
CA ALA A 21 -20.07 -14.81 -26.50
C ALA A 21 -19.40 -15.69 -25.42
N ILE A 22 -20.09 -16.76 -25.00
CA ILE A 22 -19.51 -17.72 -24.04
C ILE A 22 -18.32 -18.45 -24.68
N GLY A 23 -18.45 -18.86 -25.93
CA GLY A 23 -17.38 -19.53 -26.68
C GLY A 23 -16.12 -18.65 -26.78
N TRP A 24 -16.28 -17.33 -27.00
CA TRP A 24 -15.18 -16.40 -27.01
C TRP A 24 -14.49 -16.30 -25.62
N HIS A 25 -15.27 -16.24 -24.56
CA HIS A 25 -14.72 -16.22 -23.20
C HIS A 25 -13.88 -17.47 -22.92
N PHE A 26 -14.40 -18.65 -23.21
CA PHE A 26 -13.67 -19.91 -23.06
C PHE A 26 -12.40 -19.96 -23.90
N LEU A 27 -12.48 -19.56 -25.18
CA LEU A 27 -11.33 -19.54 -26.08
C LEU A 27 -10.25 -18.58 -25.58
N TYR A 28 -10.64 -17.37 -25.17
CA TYR A 28 -9.73 -16.35 -24.66
C TYR A 28 -9.01 -16.85 -23.40
N GLU A 29 -9.76 -17.36 -22.42
CA GLU A 29 -9.22 -17.91 -21.18
C GLU A 29 -8.28 -19.11 -21.42
N GLY A 30 -8.63 -20.00 -22.34
CA GLY A 30 -7.78 -21.14 -22.71
C GLY A 30 -6.49 -20.70 -23.38
N CYS A 31 -6.58 -19.81 -24.38
CA CYS A 31 -5.39 -19.25 -25.05
C CYS A 31 -4.49 -18.48 -24.09
N TRP A 32 -5.08 -17.67 -23.21
CA TRP A 32 -4.31 -16.91 -22.21
C TRP A 32 -3.52 -17.83 -21.29
N LYS A 33 -4.13 -18.92 -20.81
CA LYS A 33 -3.45 -19.94 -19.98
C LYS A 33 -2.31 -20.64 -20.71
N LEU A 34 -2.50 -20.96 -21.99
CA LEU A 34 -1.47 -21.57 -22.84
C LEU A 34 -0.29 -20.64 -23.13
N MET A 35 -0.54 -19.33 -23.16
CA MET A 35 0.49 -18.32 -23.49
C MET A 35 1.29 -17.84 -22.30
N GLN A 36 1.04 -18.30 -21.10
CA GLN A 36 1.81 -17.91 -19.91
C GLN A 36 3.24 -18.45 -19.99
N LYS A 37 4.22 -17.55 -19.88
CA LYS A 37 5.65 -17.86 -20.03
C LYS A 37 6.16 -18.87 -19.02
N ASP A 38 5.63 -18.84 -17.80
CA ASP A 38 6.04 -19.70 -16.68
C ASP A 38 5.17 -20.97 -16.55
N GLY A 39 4.25 -21.17 -17.50
CA GLY A 39 3.25 -22.24 -17.44
C GLY A 39 2.12 -21.90 -16.45
N TRP A 40 0.88 -22.23 -16.86
CA TRP A 40 -0.28 -22.14 -15.97
C TRP A 40 -0.52 -23.50 -15.28
N SER A 41 -0.83 -23.48 -13.98
CA SER A 41 -1.20 -24.69 -13.26
C SER A 41 -2.45 -24.49 -12.41
N CYS A 42 -3.29 -25.51 -12.39
CA CYS A 42 -4.47 -25.58 -11.52
C CYS A 42 -4.13 -25.80 -10.03
N LEU A 43 -2.86 -26.04 -9.69
CA LEU A 43 -2.41 -26.36 -8.35
C LEU A 43 -2.83 -25.31 -7.31
N SER A 44 -2.61 -24.04 -7.62
CA SER A 44 -2.99 -22.92 -6.73
C SER A 44 -4.49 -22.86 -6.49
N TYR A 45 -5.28 -23.08 -7.56
CA TYR A 45 -6.73 -23.09 -7.51
C TYR A 45 -7.28 -24.24 -6.66
N LEU A 46 -6.75 -25.45 -6.84
CA LEU A 46 -7.10 -26.65 -6.06
C LEU A 46 -6.68 -26.51 -4.59
N SER A 47 -5.50 -25.95 -4.34
CA SER A 47 -4.98 -25.75 -2.97
C SER A 47 -5.79 -24.72 -2.19
N ALA A 48 -6.33 -23.70 -2.87
CA ALA A 48 -7.20 -22.68 -2.31
C ALA A 48 -8.67 -23.09 -2.23
N ALA A 49 -9.00 -24.35 -2.50
CA ALA A 49 -10.38 -24.83 -2.49
C ALA A 49 -11.10 -24.62 -1.17
N GLN A 50 -12.36 -24.25 -1.23
CA GLN A 50 -13.24 -23.92 -0.11
C GLN A 50 -14.56 -24.73 -0.17
N GLY A 51 -15.37 -24.64 0.87
CA GLY A 51 -16.65 -25.29 0.92
C GLY A 51 -16.60 -26.80 1.22
N PRO A 52 -17.73 -27.50 1.03
CA PRO A 52 -17.87 -28.91 1.45
C PRO A 52 -16.92 -29.88 0.75
N LEU A 53 -16.52 -29.60 -0.49
CA LEU A 53 -15.63 -30.43 -1.28
C LEU A 53 -14.15 -30.02 -1.20
N ALA A 54 -13.80 -29.02 -0.39
CA ALA A 54 -12.42 -28.58 -0.20
C ALA A 54 -11.44 -29.70 0.17
N PRO A 55 -11.76 -30.68 1.04
CA PRO A 55 -10.85 -31.78 1.36
C PRO A 55 -10.49 -32.62 0.13
N LEU A 56 -11.46 -32.86 -0.78
CA LEU A 56 -11.24 -33.62 -2.01
C LEU A 56 -10.29 -32.87 -2.95
N PHE A 57 -10.55 -31.58 -3.20
CA PHE A 57 -9.72 -30.75 -4.10
C PHE A 57 -8.30 -30.56 -3.56
N LYS A 58 -8.15 -30.35 -2.24
CA LYS A 58 -6.83 -30.26 -1.59
C LYS A 58 -6.07 -31.60 -1.66
N TRP A 59 -6.76 -32.73 -1.54
CA TRP A 59 -6.16 -34.05 -1.78
C TRP A 59 -5.69 -34.17 -3.24
N MET A 60 -6.51 -33.76 -4.23
CA MET A 60 -6.13 -33.71 -5.65
C MET A 60 -4.90 -32.85 -5.89
N ALA A 61 -4.80 -31.68 -5.23
CA ALA A 61 -3.63 -30.79 -5.28
C ALA A 61 -2.33 -31.47 -4.80
N GLY A 62 -2.43 -32.42 -3.89
CA GLY A 62 -1.29 -33.24 -3.41
C GLY A 62 -0.81 -34.30 -4.39
N GLN A 63 -1.54 -34.54 -5.49
CA GLN A 63 -1.22 -35.60 -6.47
C GLN A 63 -0.68 -34.98 -7.77
N SER A 64 0.62 -35.09 -7.99
CA SER A 64 1.29 -34.44 -9.15
C SER A 64 0.70 -34.84 -10.51
N TRP A 65 0.30 -36.12 -10.67
CA TRP A 65 -0.30 -36.59 -11.92
C TRP A 65 -1.71 -36.04 -12.16
N ILE A 66 -2.50 -35.84 -11.08
CA ILE A 66 -3.83 -35.20 -11.19
C ILE A 66 -3.66 -33.73 -11.59
N VAL A 67 -2.74 -33.02 -10.97
CA VAL A 67 -2.44 -31.63 -11.31
C VAL A 67 -2.00 -31.51 -12.76
N ALA A 68 -1.03 -32.30 -13.21
CA ALA A 68 -0.54 -32.26 -14.59
C ALA A 68 -1.66 -32.60 -15.62
N THR A 69 -2.50 -33.59 -15.31
CA THR A 69 -3.65 -33.92 -16.18
C THR A 69 -4.69 -32.81 -16.15
N GLY A 70 -4.95 -32.23 -14.99
CA GLY A 70 -5.87 -31.10 -14.80
C GLY A 70 -5.42 -29.88 -15.58
N ASP A 71 -4.14 -29.54 -15.57
CA ASP A 71 -3.56 -28.43 -16.30
C ASP A 71 -3.86 -28.54 -17.80
N TRP A 72 -3.54 -29.68 -18.40
CA TRP A 72 -3.82 -29.92 -19.81
C TRP A 72 -5.32 -29.98 -20.13
N THR A 73 -6.11 -30.64 -19.27
CA THR A 73 -7.55 -30.77 -19.47
C THR A 73 -8.25 -29.42 -19.46
N VAL A 74 -7.88 -28.53 -18.55
CA VAL A 74 -8.47 -27.19 -18.47
C VAL A 74 -8.04 -26.33 -19.66
N GLN A 75 -6.75 -26.30 -19.99
CA GLN A 75 -6.23 -25.45 -21.06
C GLN A 75 -6.79 -25.86 -22.43
N ILE A 76 -6.65 -27.13 -22.80
CA ILE A 76 -7.13 -27.66 -24.09
C ILE A 76 -8.65 -27.71 -24.11
N GLY A 77 -9.28 -28.08 -23.00
CA GLY A 77 -10.73 -28.13 -22.88
C GLY A 77 -11.38 -26.78 -23.12
N LEU A 78 -10.85 -25.70 -22.51
CA LEU A 78 -11.36 -24.34 -22.73
C LEU A 78 -11.24 -23.91 -24.20
N VAL A 79 -10.09 -24.17 -24.85
CA VAL A 79 -9.89 -23.83 -26.26
C VAL A 79 -10.85 -24.64 -27.16
N ALA A 80 -10.95 -25.95 -26.95
CA ALA A 80 -11.78 -26.81 -27.75
C ALA A 80 -13.28 -26.48 -27.62
N ILE A 81 -13.75 -26.28 -26.37
CA ILE A 81 -15.15 -25.88 -26.11
C ILE A 81 -15.41 -24.51 -26.72
N GLY A 82 -14.50 -23.53 -26.54
CA GLY A 82 -14.64 -22.20 -27.10
C GLY A 82 -14.79 -22.22 -28.63
N LEU A 83 -13.90 -22.92 -29.33
CA LEU A 83 -13.97 -23.08 -30.79
C LEU A 83 -15.27 -23.79 -31.25
N ALA A 84 -15.69 -24.83 -30.54
CA ALA A 84 -16.91 -25.56 -30.89
C ALA A 84 -18.16 -24.70 -30.68
N LEU A 85 -18.24 -23.90 -29.64
CA LEU A 85 -19.35 -22.99 -29.39
C LEU A 85 -19.42 -21.84 -30.42
N ILE A 86 -18.26 -21.27 -30.79
CA ILE A 86 -18.18 -20.20 -31.79
C ILE A 86 -18.58 -20.70 -33.18
N THR A 87 -18.06 -21.85 -33.58
CA THR A 87 -18.35 -22.41 -34.90
C THR A 87 -19.72 -23.05 -35.01
N GLY A 88 -20.33 -23.40 -33.86
CA GLY A 88 -21.55 -24.19 -33.79
C GLY A 88 -21.33 -25.68 -34.08
N ALA A 89 -20.10 -26.12 -34.40
CA ALA A 89 -19.76 -27.51 -34.58
C ALA A 89 -19.76 -28.23 -33.23
N PHE A 90 -20.58 -29.25 -33.09
CA PHE A 90 -20.75 -29.99 -31.84
C PHE A 90 -21.16 -29.11 -30.62
N ALA A 91 -21.80 -27.95 -30.88
CA ALA A 91 -22.14 -26.94 -29.83
C ALA A 91 -22.87 -27.55 -28.64
N ARG A 92 -23.75 -28.52 -28.83
CA ARG A 92 -24.44 -29.22 -27.72
C ARG A 92 -23.50 -29.97 -26.82
N TYR A 93 -22.54 -30.70 -27.37
CA TYR A 93 -21.55 -31.45 -26.59
C TYR A 93 -20.55 -30.53 -25.93
N ALA A 94 -20.13 -29.48 -26.63
CA ALA A 94 -19.27 -28.43 -26.09
C ALA A 94 -19.94 -27.70 -24.92
N ALA A 95 -21.23 -27.38 -25.04
CA ALA A 95 -21.99 -26.76 -23.96
C ALA A 95 -22.08 -27.68 -22.73
N LEU A 96 -22.30 -28.99 -22.90
CA LEU A 96 -22.31 -29.95 -21.80
C LEU A 96 -20.93 -30.08 -21.14
N GLY A 97 -19.85 -30.08 -21.94
CA GLY A 97 -18.46 -30.06 -21.41
C GLY A 97 -18.16 -28.76 -20.65
N GLY A 98 -18.62 -27.62 -21.17
CA GLY A 98 -18.51 -26.34 -20.49
C GLY A 98 -19.26 -26.29 -19.15
N ILE A 99 -20.48 -26.83 -19.10
CA ILE A 99 -21.24 -26.95 -17.84
C ILE A 99 -20.46 -27.78 -16.81
N ALA A 100 -19.85 -28.89 -17.23
CA ALA A 100 -19.06 -29.73 -16.34
C ALA A 100 -17.84 -28.98 -15.78
N LEU A 101 -17.14 -28.20 -16.62
CA LEU A 101 -16.03 -27.35 -16.16
C LEU A 101 -16.49 -26.25 -15.20
N MET A 102 -17.58 -25.56 -15.51
CA MET A 102 -18.12 -24.50 -14.65
C MET A 102 -18.60 -25.07 -13.31
N ALA A 103 -19.24 -26.26 -13.32
CA ALA A 103 -19.63 -26.93 -12.09
C ALA A 103 -18.41 -27.33 -11.24
N MET A 104 -17.33 -27.80 -11.86
CA MET A 104 -16.09 -28.10 -11.17
C MET A 104 -15.47 -26.86 -10.52
N PHE A 105 -15.42 -25.75 -11.25
CA PHE A 105 -14.91 -24.49 -10.71
C PHE A 105 -15.79 -23.97 -9.57
N TYR A 106 -17.10 -24.00 -9.73
CA TYR A 106 -18.06 -23.64 -8.70
C TYR A 106 -17.91 -24.48 -7.44
N CYS A 107 -17.75 -25.81 -7.56
CA CYS A 107 -17.57 -26.71 -6.45
C CYS A 107 -16.21 -26.54 -5.75
N CYS A 108 -15.17 -26.14 -6.49
CA CYS A 108 -13.83 -25.90 -5.93
C CYS A 108 -13.78 -24.61 -5.13
N GLN A 109 -14.41 -23.56 -5.60
CA GLN A 109 -14.48 -22.25 -4.94
C GLN A 109 -15.93 -21.73 -4.97
N PRO A 110 -16.81 -22.28 -4.11
CA PRO A 110 -18.19 -21.86 -4.06
C PRO A 110 -18.30 -20.42 -3.49
N PRO A 111 -19.32 -19.64 -3.92
CA PRO A 111 -19.59 -18.32 -3.37
C PRO A 111 -20.06 -18.39 -1.91
N GLU A 112 -20.25 -17.20 -1.31
CA GLU A 112 -20.82 -17.11 0.05
C GLU A 112 -22.12 -17.96 0.19
N PRO A 113 -22.36 -18.61 1.36
CA PRO A 113 -21.68 -18.38 2.64
C PRO A 113 -20.38 -19.22 2.86
N PHE A 114 -19.92 -19.95 1.89
CA PHE A 114 -18.79 -20.87 2.02
C PHE A 114 -17.45 -20.23 1.71
N ALA A 115 -17.45 -19.06 1.06
CA ALA A 115 -16.24 -18.29 0.78
C ALA A 115 -15.76 -17.55 2.03
N THR A 116 -14.45 -17.61 2.29
CA THR A 116 -13.82 -16.76 3.30
C THR A 116 -13.65 -15.35 2.75
N ALA A 117 -13.54 -14.34 3.64
CA ALA A 117 -13.47 -12.91 3.32
C ALA A 117 -12.36 -12.49 2.32
N MET A 118 -11.46 -13.40 1.96
CA MET A 118 -10.36 -13.14 1.01
C MET A 118 -10.71 -13.37 -0.47
N SER A 119 -11.87 -13.93 -0.78
CA SER A 119 -12.30 -14.15 -2.17
C SER A 119 -12.98 -12.95 -2.82
N GLY A 120 -12.88 -11.78 -2.23
CA GLY A 120 -13.66 -10.58 -2.56
C GLY A 120 -13.26 -9.79 -3.79
N ALA A 121 -12.47 -10.32 -4.72
CA ALA A 121 -12.04 -9.57 -5.91
C ALA A 121 -13.18 -9.33 -6.93
N ASP A 122 -14.19 -10.20 -6.99
CA ASP A 122 -15.23 -10.18 -8.05
C ASP A 122 -16.63 -9.76 -7.57
N GLY A 123 -16.78 -9.23 -6.36
CA GLY A 123 -18.09 -8.84 -5.79
C GLY A 123 -18.76 -9.95 -4.98
N ARG A 124 -19.85 -9.58 -4.28
CA ARG A 124 -20.59 -10.50 -3.41
C ARG A 124 -21.79 -11.09 -4.15
N PHE A 125 -21.65 -12.33 -4.58
CA PHE A 125 -22.71 -13.07 -5.26
C PHE A 125 -23.15 -14.25 -4.38
N PHE A 126 -24.26 -14.18 -3.70
CA PHE A 126 -24.68 -15.17 -2.71
C PHE A 126 -24.65 -16.63 -3.24
N ILE A 127 -25.34 -16.94 -4.33
CA ILE A 127 -25.39 -18.29 -4.93
C ILE A 127 -25.07 -18.22 -6.43
N LEU A 128 -25.52 -17.18 -7.12
CA LEU A 128 -25.39 -17.01 -8.55
C LEU A 128 -24.15 -16.18 -8.90
N GLU A 129 -23.00 -16.81 -8.85
CA GLU A 129 -21.75 -16.23 -9.33
C GLU A 129 -21.59 -16.40 -10.87
N ARG A 130 -20.52 -15.83 -11.42
CA ARG A 130 -20.21 -15.86 -12.84
C ARG A 130 -20.27 -17.29 -13.44
N ASN A 131 -19.65 -18.27 -12.82
CA ASN A 131 -19.63 -19.66 -13.30
C ASN A 131 -21.04 -20.27 -13.37
N ALA A 132 -21.90 -19.97 -12.39
CA ALA A 132 -23.29 -20.42 -12.38
C ALA A 132 -24.10 -19.76 -13.51
N VAL A 133 -23.92 -18.46 -13.76
CA VAL A 133 -24.60 -17.74 -14.85
C VAL A 133 -24.15 -18.27 -16.22
N GLU A 134 -22.87 -18.52 -16.41
CA GLU A 134 -22.34 -19.13 -17.64
C GLU A 134 -22.86 -20.57 -17.83
N ALA A 135 -22.93 -21.37 -16.77
CA ALA A 135 -23.50 -22.71 -16.84
C ALA A 135 -24.98 -22.71 -17.26
N LEU A 136 -25.78 -21.73 -16.75
CA LEU A 136 -27.17 -21.56 -17.19
C LEU A 136 -27.27 -21.12 -18.65
N GLY A 137 -26.37 -20.24 -19.10
CA GLY A 137 -26.28 -19.85 -20.52
C GLY A 137 -25.93 -21.05 -21.41
N LEU A 138 -24.98 -21.88 -20.99
CA LEU A 138 -24.59 -23.10 -21.70
C LEU A 138 -25.74 -24.14 -21.72
N LEU A 139 -26.53 -24.24 -20.64
CA LEU A 139 -27.70 -25.09 -20.60
C LEU A 139 -28.74 -24.69 -21.65
N LEU A 140 -28.95 -23.38 -21.86
CA LEU A 140 -29.82 -22.88 -22.91
C LEU A 140 -29.28 -23.22 -24.29
N VAL A 141 -27.96 -23.11 -24.52
CA VAL A 141 -27.29 -23.52 -25.78
C VAL A 141 -27.43 -25.03 -26.00
N ALA A 142 -27.25 -25.85 -24.96
CA ALA A 142 -27.42 -27.31 -25.08
C ALA A 142 -28.86 -27.74 -25.38
N ALA A 143 -29.85 -27.03 -24.86
CA ALA A 143 -31.27 -27.30 -25.06
C ALA A 143 -31.82 -26.84 -26.42
N THR A 144 -31.13 -25.88 -27.06
CA THR A 144 -31.61 -25.29 -28.34
C THR A 144 -30.81 -25.86 -29.51
N PRO A 145 -31.45 -26.35 -30.58
CA PRO A 145 -30.73 -26.82 -31.75
C PRO A 145 -30.05 -25.64 -32.45
N CYS A 146 -28.73 -25.50 -32.23
CA CYS A 146 -27.89 -24.54 -32.94
C CYS A 146 -27.51 -25.12 -34.30
N ARG A 147 -27.80 -24.37 -35.39
CA ARG A 147 -27.25 -24.66 -36.72
C ARG A 147 -25.87 -24.00 -36.83
N CYS A 148 -24.91 -24.71 -37.45
CA CYS A 148 -23.62 -24.13 -37.81
C CYS A 148 -23.85 -22.82 -38.56
N MET A 149 -23.25 -21.73 -38.09
CA MET A 149 -23.26 -20.48 -38.83
C MET A 149 -22.46 -20.64 -40.14
N SER A 150 -22.95 -20.09 -41.26
CA SER A 150 -22.16 -20.04 -42.46
C SER A 150 -20.86 -19.24 -42.21
N ALA A 151 -19.77 -19.64 -42.85
CA ALA A 151 -18.47 -18.95 -42.68
C ALA A 151 -18.59 -17.42 -42.94
N TRP A 152 -19.49 -17.00 -43.79
CA TRP A 152 -19.78 -15.60 -44.08
C TRP A 152 -20.40 -14.81 -42.93
N ALA A 153 -21.09 -15.44 -41.99
CA ALA A 153 -21.63 -14.78 -40.82
C ALA A 153 -20.62 -14.74 -39.67
N LEU A 154 -19.65 -15.67 -39.61
CA LEU A 154 -18.58 -15.70 -38.61
C LEU A 154 -17.56 -14.58 -38.80
N VAL A 155 -17.26 -14.21 -40.07
CA VAL A 155 -16.27 -13.16 -40.36
C VAL A 155 -16.67 -11.80 -39.79
N PRO A 156 -17.89 -11.25 -40.00
CA PRO A 156 -18.25 -9.96 -39.43
C PRO A 156 -18.36 -10.03 -37.89
N ALA A 157 -18.84 -11.14 -37.32
CA ALA A 157 -18.90 -11.29 -35.86
C ALA A 157 -17.49 -11.31 -35.23
N ALA A 158 -16.56 -12.06 -35.83
CA ALA A 158 -15.16 -12.06 -35.41
C ALA A 158 -14.48 -10.69 -35.56
N ALA A 159 -14.77 -9.99 -36.67
CA ALA A 159 -14.27 -8.65 -36.92
C ALA A 159 -14.77 -7.63 -35.89
N VAL A 160 -16.06 -7.66 -35.54
CA VAL A 160 -16.63 -6.78 -34.51
C VAL A 160 -16.00 -7.06 -33.15
N LEU A 161 -15.85 -8.34 -32.76
CA LEU A 161 -15.20 -8.72 -31.53
C LEU A 161 -13.72 -8.30 -31.49
N ALA A 162 -13.00 -8.49 -32.61
CA ALA A 162 -11.60 -8.08 -32.73
C ALA A 162 -11.44 -6.55 -32.62
N VAL A 163 -12.31 -5.78 -33.31
CA VAL A 163 -12.32 -4.31 -33.22
C VAL A 163 -12.63 -3.86 -31.78
N PHE A 164 -13.62 -4.47 -31.13
CA PHE A 164 -13.97 -4.17 -29.76
C PHE A 164 -12.79 -4.46 -28.81
N GLN A 165 -12.15 -5.61 -28.98
CA GLN A 165 -10.98 -6.00 -28.20
C GLN A 165 -9.80 -5.05 -28.42
N ILE A 166 -9.53 -4.67 -29.69
CA ILE A 166 -8.47 -3.71 -30.03
C ILE A 166 -8.79 -2.34 -29.42
N CYS A 167 -10.02 -1.85 -29.56
CA CYS A 167 -10.44 -0.58 -28.96
C CYS A 167 -10.33 -0.62 -27.42
N PHE A 168 -10.72 -1.73 -26.80
CA PHE A 168 -10.60 -1.92 -25.35
C PHE A 168 -9.14 -1.97 -24.90
N CYS A 169 -8.28 -2.69 -25.62
CA CYS A 169 -6.85 -2.73 -25.36
C CYS A 169 -6.16 -1.38 -25.57
N LEU A 170 -6.58 -0.62 -26.59
CA LEU A 170 -6.05 0.73 -26.84
C LEU A 170 -6.55 1.73 -25.79
N HIS A 171 -7.80 1.63 -25.35
CA HIS A 171 -8.36 2.49 -24.27
C HIS A 171 -7.78 2.11 -22.92
N GLY A 172 -7.60 0.84 -22.63
CA GLY A 172 -6.94 0.35 -21.42
C GLY A 172 -5.46 0.73 -21.33
N ARG A 173 -4.81 1.00 -22.48
CA ARG A 173 -3.43 1.52 -22.50
C ARG A 173 -3.33 3.01 -22.24
N SER A 174 -4.41 3.78 -22.38
CA SER A 174 -4.42 5.22 -22.09
C SER A 174 -4.63 5.54 -20.60
N GLY A 175 -5.14 4.59 -19.82
CA GLY A 175 -5.13 4.64 -18.36
C GLY A 175 -3.88 3.91 -17.88
N GLY A 176 -2.77 4.66 -17.72
CA GLY A 176 -1.46 4.07 -17.44
C GLY A 176 -1.41 3.28 -16.14
N PHE A 177 -1.81 2.02 -16.17
CA PHE A 177 -1.17 1.02 -15.36
C PHE A 177 0.21 0.78 -16.00
N GLU A 178 1.19 1.55 -15.58
CA GLU A 178 2.58 1.13 -15.67
C GLU A 178 2.61 -0.31 -15.15
N LYS A 179 3.04 -1.26 -15.98
CA LYS A 179 3.27 -2.63 -15.53
C LYS A 179 4.20 -2.52 -14.33
N VAL A 180 3.63 -2.63 -13.14
CA VAL A 180 4.43 -2.86 -11.96
C VAL A 180 5.02 -4.25 -12.17
N GLU A 181 6.26 -4.30 -12.63
CA GLU A 181 7.00 -5.54 -12.67
C GLU A 181 6.98 -6.11 -11.26
N ALA A 182 6.51 -7.34 -11.13
CA ALA A 182 6.49 -8.00 -9.83
C ALA A 182 7.93 -7.98 -9.28
N VAL A 183 8.10 -7.41 -8.10
CA VAL A 183 9.39 -7.40 -7.42
C VAL A 183 9.74 -8.85 -7.11
N THR A 184 10.74 -9.38 -7.79
CA THR A 184 11.28 -10.70 -7.49
C THR A 184 12.28 -10.61 -6.33
N SER A 185 12.56 -11.71 -5.65
CA SER A 185 13.58 -11.75 -4.60
C SER A 185 14.96 -11.28 -5.07
N ALA A 186 15.28 -11.40 -6.37
CA ALA A 186 16.50 -10.89 -6.97
C ALA A 186 16.54 -9.36 -7.07
N THR A 187 15.42 -8.67 -7.02
CA THR A 187 15.31 -7.20 -7.08
C THR A 187 15.17 -6.55 -5.71
N VAL A 188 14.97 -7.35 -4.66
CA VAL A 188 14.89 -6.85 -3.28
C VAL A 188 16.29 -6.48 -2.83
N LYS A 189 16.50 -5.21 -2.48
CA LYS A 189 17.76 -4.78 -1.86
C LYS A 189 17.82 -5.32 -0.44
N VAL A 190 18.78 -6.17 -0.16
CA VAL A 190 19.12 -6.59 1.20
C VAL A 190 19.99 -5.50 1.81
N HIS A 191 19.53 -4.87 2.89
CA HIS A 191 20.32 -3.93 3.66
C HIS A 191 21.06 -4.69 4.74
N GLU A 192 22.39 -4.74 4.62
CA GLU A 192 23.25 -5.31 5.65
C GLU A 192 23.42 -4.33 6.81
N PHE A 193 23.72 -4.88 7.98
CA PHE A 193 24.02 -4.07 9.16
C PHE A 193 25.31 -3.27 8.94
N THR A 194 25.22 -1.93 8.97
CA THR A 194 26.39 -1.07 8.79
C THR A 194 26.96 -0.68 10.16
N ALA A 195 28.16 -1.18 10.45
CA ALA A 195 28.84 -0.93 11.71
C ALA A 195 29.25 0.55 11.88
N LEU A 196 29.38 1.01 13.13
CA LEU A 196 29.82 2.38 13.44
C LEU A 196 31.21 2.70 12.84
N ALA A 197 32.08 1.72 12.69
CA ALA A 197 33.40 1.91 12.06
C ALA A 197 33.31 2.37 10.57
N ALA A 198 32.16 2.18 9.92
CA ALA A 198 31.91 2.65 8.56
C ALA A 198 31.35 4.08 8.49
N LEU A 199 31.15 4.75 9.64
CA LEU A 199 30.70 6.14 9.68
C LEU A 199 31.76 7.06 9.08
N LYS A 200 31.38 7.85 8.08
CA LYS A 200 32.27 8.80 7.37
C LYS A 200 32.43 10.10 8.16
N ALA A 201 31.31 10.66 8.61
CA ALA A 201 31.25 11.85 9.45
C ALA A 201 29.92 11.88 10.21
N PRO A 202 29.87 12.43 11.43
CA PRO A 202 28.63 12.63 12.15
C PRO A 202 27.81 13.79 11.54
N ILE A 203 26.53 13.91 11.91
CA ILE A 203 25.70 15.08 11.64
C ILE A 203 26.22 16.27 12.44
N GLU A 204 26.70 17.30 11.76
CA GLU A 204 27.18 18.56 12.34
C GLU A 204 26.14 19.69 12.24
N GLU A 205 25.18 19.57 11.32
CA GLU A 205 24.13 20.57 11.14
C GLU A 205 23.25 20.67 12.38
N ARG A 206 23.10 21.91 12.88
CA ARG A 206 22.30 22.21 14.07
C ARG A 206 21.03 22.96 13.70
N ALA A 207 20.03 22.85 14.57
CA ALA A 207 18.75 23.55 14.51
C ALA A 207 18.33 23.98 15.91
N THR A 208 17.54 25.04 16.00
CA THR A 208 16.98 25.51 17.29
C THR A 208 15.47 25.32 17.27
N ILE A 209 14.96 24.51 18.18
CA ILE A 209 13.54 24.21 18.37
C ILE A 209 13.12 24.60 19.78
N GLY A 210 12.14 25.51 19.90
CA GLY A 210 11.71 26.00 21.22
C GLY A 210 12.85 26.56 22.08
N GLY A 211 13.87 27.19 21.47
CA GLY A 211 15.04 27.69 22.17
C GLY A 211 16.10 26.66 22.50
N VAL A 212 15.90 25.39 22.17
CA VAL A 212 16.85 24.29 22.41
C VAL A 212 17.60 23.97 21.12
N GLU A 213 18.94 24.01 21.19
CA GLU A 213 19.79 23.59 20.08
C GLU A 213 19.85 22.07 19.98
N ILE A 214 19.54 21.50 18.79
CA ILE A 214 19.53 20.05 18.51
C ILE A 214 20.25 19.76 17.19
N SER A 215 20.56 18.50 16.93
CA SER A 215 20.94 18.04 15.59
C SER A 215 19.77 18.27 14.63
N ARG A 216 20.06 18.73 13.40
CA ARG A 216 19.02 18.97 12.41
C ARG A 216 18.28 17.68 11.98
N LEU A 217 18.99 16.55 11.94
CA LEU A 217 18.39 15.23 11.91
C LEU A 217 18.09 14.79 13.35
N ALA A 218 16.84 14.40 13.61
CA ALA A 218 16.39 13.84 14.88
C ALA A 218 15.84 12.42 14.68
N LEU A 219 15.80 11.65 15.76
CA LEU A 219 15.16 10.35 15.81
C LEU A 219 13.66 10.53 16.01
N ASP A 220 12.84 9.91 15.16
CA ASP A 220 11.41 9.74 15.40
C ASP A 220 11.17 8.49 16.25
N GLY A 221 10.31 8.59 17.23
CA GLY A 221 10.02 7.53 18.20
C GLY A 221 8.80 6.67 17.85
N GLU A 222 8.14 6.91 16.75
CA GLU A 222 6.89 6.24 16.37
C GLU A 222 7.05 4.70 16.30
N LEU A 223 8.15 4.20 15.72
CA LEU A 223 8.39 2.77 15.62
C LEU A 223 8.62 2.06 16.95
N PHE A 224 9.08 2.77 18.00
CA PHE A 224 9.22 2.19 19.35
C PHE A 224 7.85 1.97 19.99
N ALA A 225 6.89 2.85 19.72
CA ALA A 225 5.51 2.71 20.14
C ALA A 225 4.73 1.67 19.28
N GLY A 226 5.25 1.31 18.12
CA GLY A 226 4.63 0.38 17.19
C GLY A 226 3.79 1.06 16.13
N HIS A 227 3.91 2.38 15.97
CA HIS A 227 3.17 3.13 14.94
C HIS A 227 3.92 3.08 13.60
N ALA A 228 3.85 1.93 12.91
CA ALA A 228 4.55 1.74 11.64
C ALA A 228 3.79 2.33 10.44
N HIS A 229 2.48 2.56 10.58
CA HIS A 229 1.61 3.09 9.52
C HIS A 229 1.76 2.34 8.20
N ALA A 230 1.80 1.01 8.29
CA ALA A 230 2.05 0.13 7.17
C ALA A 230 0.76 -0.30 6.46
N ARG A 231 -0.25 0.54 6.50
CA ARG A 231 -1.54 0.40 5.82
C ARG A 231 -2.33 -0.82 6.35
N ASP A 232 -2.60 -1.78 5.48
CA ASP A 232 -3.34 -3.02 5.77
C ASP A 232 -2.46 -4.16 6.31
N LEU A 233 -1.16 -3.90 6.56
CA LEU A 233 -0.24 -4.88 7.12
C LEU A 233 -0.34 -4.92 8.65
N ILE A 234 -1.43 -5.47 9.18
CA ILE A 234 -1.84 -5.44 10.59
C ILE A 234 -0.80 -5.94 11.61
N TRP A 235 0.15 -6.78 11.18
CA TRP A 235 1.20 -7.31 12.07
C TRP A 235 2.43 -6.41 12.19
N THR A 236 2.53 -5.39 11.33
CA THR A 236 3.74 -4.56 11.25
C THR A 236 3.94 -3.73 12.51
N ASP A 237 2.88 -3.18 13.07
CA ASP A 237 2.94 -2.38 14.29
C ASP A 237 3.46 -3.20 15.48
N GLU A 238 2.92 -4.40 15.68
CA GLU A 238 3.38 -5.29 16.75
C GLU A 238 4.82 -5.75 16.50
N PHE A 239 5.16 -6.07 15.26
CA PHE A 239 6.52 -6.46 14.89
C PHE A 239 7.51 -5.32 15.16
N MET A 240 7.21 -4.10 14.73
CA MET A 240 8.07 -2.93 14.96
C MET A 240 8.24 -2.62 16.44
N ARG A 241 7.17 -2.67 17.22
CA ARG A 241 7.23 -2.49 18.67
C ARG A 241 8.13 -3.54 19.34
N ARG A 242 8.03 -4.81 18.95
CA ARG A 242 8.85 -5.90 19.50
C ARG A 242 10.31 -5.77 19.05
N TYR A 243 10.53 -5.48 17.78
CA TYR A 243 11.87 -5.33 17.22
C TYR A 243 12.62 -4.16 17.86
N ASN A 244 11.98 -3.01 18.01
CA ASN A 244 12.58 -1.78 18.55
C ASN A 244 12.60 -1.73 20.08
N GLY A 245 12.29 -2.83 20.76
CA GLY A 245 12.39 -2.95 22.23
C GLY A 245 13.77 -3.41 22.71
N GLY A 246 13.99 -3.32 24.03
CA GLY A 246 15.13 -3.90 24.72
C GLY A 246 16.49 -3.52 24.12
N VAL A 247 17.25 -4.52 23.70
CA VAL A 247 18.62 -4.35 23.17
C VAL A 247 18.66 -3.47 21.92
N THR A 248 17.65 -3.59 21.04
CA THR A 248 17.58 -2.80 19.81
C THR A 248 17.36 -1.32 20.09
N LEU A 249 16.48 -0.97 21.06
CA LEU A 249 16.32 0.40 21.49
C LEU A 249 17.66 0.99 21.96
N GLY A 250 18.36 0.27 22.81
CA GLY A 250 19.67 0.71 23.30
C GLY A 250 20.69 0.91 22.18
N ARG A 251 20.75 -0.02 21.24
CA ARG A 251 21.63 0.08 20.07
C ARG A 251 21.28 1.27 19.19
N THR A 252 19.98 1.49 18.89
CA THR A 252 19.52 2.65 18.12
C THR A 252 19.95 3.96 18.77
N VAL A 253 19.73 4.13 20.05
CA VAL A 253 20.12 5.35 20.80
C VAL A 253 21.64 5.56 20.73
N ARG A 254 22.43 4.53 21.01
CA ARG A 254 23.90 4.64 20.98
C ARG A 254 24.41 5.00 19.58
N TYR A 255 23.87 4.35 18.54
CA TYR A 255 24.26 4.65 17.16
C TYR A 255 23.86 6.06 16.74
N CYS A 256 22.65 6.52 17.05
CA CYS A 256 22.22 7.90 16.83
C CYS A 256 23.20 8.90 17.46
N LEU A 257 23.52 8.74 18.73
CA LEU A 257 24.44 9.64 19.45
C LEU A 257 25.86 9.63 18.88
N HIS A 258 26.37 8.47 18.45
CA HIS A 258 27.67 8.39 17.77
C HIS A 258 27.65 9.04 16.39
N CYS A 259 26.54 8.96 15.69
CA CYS A 259 26.32 9.59 14.40
C CYS A 259 25.99 11.09 14.47
N GLY A 260 25.99 11.70 15.67
CA GLY A 260 25.71 13.13 15.86
C GLY A 260 24.20 13.46 15.91
N VAL A 261 23.32 12.47 16.00
CA VAL A 261 21.88 12.65 16.21
C VAL A 261 21.61 12.67 17.71
N ASP A 262 21.34 13.86 18.28
CA ASP A 262 21.23 14.08 19.72
C ASP A 262 19.83 14.49 20.17
N ALA A 263 18.83 14.41 19.29
CA ALA A 263 17.44 14.71 19.62
C ALA A 263 16.51 13.55 19.24
N VAL A 264 15.46 13.39 20.02
CA VAL A 264 14.39 12.41 19.77
C VAL A 264 13.02 13.01 20.06
N PHE A 265 12.08 12.70 19.18
CA PHE A 265 10.66 13.00 19.31
C PHE A 265 9.94 11.69 19.64
N ALA A 266 9.46 11.53 20.87
CA ALA A 266 8.95 10.25 21.34
C ALA A 266 7.85 10.40 22.40
N GLU A 267 7.18 9.30 22.70
CA GLU A 267 6.19 9.21 23.78
C GLU A 267 6.86 9.14 25.18
N PRO A 268 6.12 9.54 26.24
CA PRO A 268 6.66 9.56 27.60
C PRO A 268 7.32 8.25 28.09
N PRO A 269 6.79 7.04 27.77
CA PRO A 269 7.38 5.79 28.28
C PRO A 269 8.82 5.53 27.82
N PHE A 270 9.26 6.14 26.72
CA PHE A 270 10.60 5.91 26.16
C PHE A 270 11.68 6.79 26.75
N LEU A 271 11.35 7.83 27.52
CA LEU A 271 12.33 8.75 28.10
C LEU A 271 13.34 8.03 28.99
N ALA A 272 12.87 7.26 29.97
CA ALA A 272 13.73 6.63 30.96
C ALA A 272 14.70 5.61 30.33
N PRO A 273 14.26 4.64 29.49
CA PRO A 273 15.16 3.69 28.88
C PRO A 273 16.15 4.35 27.91
N MET A 274 15.73 5.30 27.07
CA MET A 274 16.62 5.99 26.14
C MET A 274 17.64 6.86 26.84
N ARG A 275 17.26 7.52 27.95
CA ARG A 275 18.19 8.30 28.79
C ARG A 275 19.24 7.41 29.43
N ALA A 276 18.87 6.24 29.93
CA ALA A 276 19.81 5.29 30.50
C ALA A 276 20.90 4.91 29.50
N GLU A 277 20.51 4.67 28.25
CA GLU A 277 21.44 4.34 27.18
C GLU A 277 22.32 5.52 26.76
N ALA A 278 21.78 6.74 26.72
CA ALA A 278 22.57 7.95 26.46
C ALA A 278 23.62 8.20 27.57
N LYS A 279 23.21 8.02 28.80
CA LYS A 279 24.12 8.12 29.95
C LYS A 279 25.22 7.07 29.91
N ALA A 280 24.93 5.85 29.47
CA ALA A 280 25.92 4.78 29.37
C ALA A 280 27.05 5.10 28.38
N VAL A 281 26.78 5.92 27.33
CA VAL A 281 27.78 6.38 26.35
C VAL A 281 28.33 7.79 26.67
N GLY A 282 27.97 8.37 27.82
CA GLY A 282 28.46 9.68 28.25
C GLY A 282 27.99 10.86 27.39
N LYS A 283 26.86 10.72 26.70
CA LYS A 283 26.29 11.74 25.81
C LYS A 283 24.89 12.15 26.28
N GLU A 284 24.49 13.38 25.94
CA GLU A 284 23.14 13.87 26.18
C GLU A 284 22.24 13.55 24.98
N LEU A 285 21.03 13.02 25.26
CA LEU A 285 19.95 12.92 24.33
C LEU A 285 18.83 13.88 24.72
N LYS A 286 18.41 14.74 23.83
CA LYS A 286 17.42 15.78 24.04
C LYS A 286 16.05 15.28 23.63
N PHE A 287 15.13 15.22 24.58
CA PHE A 287 13.79 14.66 24.38
C PHE A 287 12.78 15.77 24.11
N PHE A 288 12.01 15.60 23.03
CA PHE A 288 10.78 16.31 22.73
C PHE A 288 9.63 15.31 22.81
N VAL A 289 8.71 15.54 23.72
CA VAL A 289 7.73 14.51 24.10
C VAL A 289 6.36 14.87 23.61
N ASN A 290 5.72 13.94 22.90
CA ASN A 290 4.33 14.10 22.50
C ASN A 290 3.42 13.85 23.70
N CYS A 291 2.48 14.77 23.95
CA CYS A 291 1.61 14.77 25.11
C CYS A 291 0.15 14.88 24.66
N ALA A 292 -0.70 14.01 25.18
CA ALA A 292 -2.14 14.11 24.98
C ALA A 292 -2.82 14.98 26.05
N ASN A 293 -2.16 15.18 27.20
CA ASN A 293 -2.72 15.85 28.36
C ASN A 293 -1.62 16.40 29.28
N ALA A 294 -2.03 17.08 30.36
CA ALA A 294 -1.14 17.68 31.34
C ALA A 294 -0.30 16.66 32.14
N GLU A 295 -0.78 15.44 32.32
CA GLU A 295 -0.08 14.39 33.04
C GLU A 295 1.15 13.93 32.25
N ASP A 296 1.00 13.73 30.96
CA ASP A 296 2.12 13.42 30.04
C ASP A 296 3.20 14.50 30.12
N ALA A 297 2.80 15.78 30.13
CA ALA A 297 3.73 16.91 30.21
C ALA A 297 4.48 16.94 31.55
N LYS A 298 3.82 16.61 32.65
CA LYS A 298 4.49 16.50 33.99
C LYS A 298 5.48 15.35 34.01
N LEU A 299 5.10 14.19 33.46
CA LEU A 299 6.00 13.05 33.32
C LEU A 299 7.22 13.41 32.45
N ALA A 300 6.99 14.10 31.34
CA ALA A 300 8.05 14.57 30.45
C ALA A 300 9.02 15.51 31.20
N ALA A 301 8.51 16.51 31.91
CA ALA A 301 9.33 17.46 32.68
C ALA A 301 10.11 16.75 33.79
N GLY A 302 9.47 15.89 34.58
CA GLY A 302 10.12 15.06 35.59
C GLY A 302 11.16 14.11 35.00
N GLY A 303 10.89 13.62 33.80
CA GLY A 303 11.83 12.86 32.99
C GLY A 303 12.95 13.71 32.36
N GLY A 304 12.98 15.04 32.51
CA GLY A 304 13.97 15.98 31.95
C GLY A 304 13.92 16.17 30.46
N ALA A 305 12.73 16.13 29.89
CA ALA A 305 12.51 16.56 28.53
C ALA A 305 12.96 18.01 28.28
N LYS A 306 13.30 18.35 27.07
CA LYS A 306 13.70 19.70 26.66
C LYS A 306 12.54 20.47 25.99
N GLY A 307 11.50 19.81 25.61
CA GLY A 307 10.27 20.37 25.07
C GLY A 307 9.14 19.33 25.07
N VAL A 308 7.92 19.82 24.99
CA VAL A 308 6.72 19.00 24.85
C VAL A 308 5.89 19.52 23.68
N TYR A 309 5.09 18.66 23.07
CA TYR A 309 4.14 19.12 22.03
C TYR A 309 2.82 18.37 22.15
N LEU A 310 1.75 19.09 21.81
CA LEU A 310 0.43 18.47 21.73
C LEU A 310 0.44 17.42 20.63
N ARG A 311 -0.03 16.22 20.95
CA ARG A 311 -0.08 15.06 20.05
C ARG A 311 -0.85 15.42 18.77
N PRO A 312 -0.33 15.09 17.57
CA PRO A 312 -0.95 15.45 16.29
C PRO A 312 -2.42 15.05 16.19
N GLU A 313 -2.76 13.80 16.53
CA GLU A 313 -4.12 13.27 16.42
C GLU A 313 -5.11 14.05 17.31
N VAL A 314 -4.68 14.48 18.48
CA VAL A 314 -5.50 15.29 19.41
C VAL A 314 -5.73 16.68 18.84
N ALA A 315 -4.68 17.32 18.33
CA ALA A 315 -4.80 18.65 17.73
C ALA A 315 -5.67 18.64 16.47
N ASP A 316 -5.49 17.64 15.59
CA ASP A 316 -6.26 17.49 14.37
C ASP A 316 -7.74 17.21 14.64
N GLU A 317 -8.04 16.41 15.68
CA GLU A 317 -9.43 16.15 16.07
C GLU A 317 -10.14 17.42 16.57
N LEU A 318 -9.48 18.20 17.42
CA LEU A 318 -10.01 19.46 17.92
C LEU A 318 -10.15 20.50 16.81
N ALA A 319 -9.17 20.61 15.92
CA ALA A 319 -9.23 21.50 14.77
C ALA A 319 -10.38 21.16 13.82
N ARG A 320 -10.61 19.87 13.54
CA ARG A 320 -11.75 19.41 12.73
C ARG A 320 -13.11 19.71 13.36
N LYS A 321 -13.19 19.75 14.68
CA LYS A 321 -14.39 20.15 15.45
C LYS A 321 -14.55 21.67 15.56
N GLY A 322 -13.55 22.46 15.13
CA GLY A 322 -13.53 23.91 15.34
C GLY A 322 -13.35 24.30 16.81
N ASP A 323 -12.82 23.41 17.65
CA ASP A 323 -12.68 23.63 19.10
C ASP A 323 -11.38 24.34 19.44
N THR A 324 -11.33 25.64 19.16
CA THR A 324 -10.22 26.53 19.54
C THR A 324 -9.99 26.52 21.04
N ASN A 325 -11.05 26.54 21.85
CA ASN A 325 -10.95 26.59 23.32
C ASN A 325 -10.28 25.31 23.86
N GLY A 326 -10.62 24.13 23.29
CA GLY A 326 -9.99 22.86 23.64
C GLY A 326 -8.51 22.87 23.40
N ILE A 327 -8.06 23.38 22.22
CA ILE A 327 -6.63 23.47 21.90
C ILE A 327 -5.94 24.48 22.83
N GLN A 328 -6.52 25.67 23.04
CA GLN A 328 -5.95 26.68 23.94
C GLN A 328 -5.77 26.15 25.36
N LYS A 329 -6.79 25.45 25.87
CA LYS A 329 -6.76 24.83 27.20
C LYS A 329 -5.61 23.82 27.31
N LEU A 330 -5.52 22.88 26.36
CA LEU A 330 -4.44 21.87 26.38
C LEU A 330 -3.06 22.49 26.26
N VAL A 331 -2.87 23.47 25.38
CA VAL A 331 -1.59 24.18 25.23
C VAL A 331 -1.23 24.91 26.54
N ALA A 332 -2.20 25.53 27.22
CA ALA A 332 -1.97 26.16 28.51
C ALA A 332 -1.59 25.16 29.61
N GLU A 333 -2.25 24.00 29.61
CA GLU A 333 -1.92 22.90 30.52
C GLU A 333 -0.51 22.35 30.28
N LEU A 334 -0.09 22.20 29.02
CA LEU A 334 1.28 21.79 28.67
C LEU A 334 2.32 22.84 29.10
N LYS A 335 2.01 24.13 28.95
CA LYS A 335 2.89 25.24 29.41
C LYS A 335 3.13 25.25 30.90
N ALA A 336 2.22 24.66 31.69
CA ALA A 336 2.41 24.53 33.14
C ALA A 336 3.63 23.65 33.52
N ALA A 337 4.12 22.83 32.58
CA ALA A 337 5.35 22.06 32.77
C ALA A 337 6.65 22.90 32.70
N SER A 338 6.54 24.20 32.37
CA SER A 338 7.68 25.12 32.21
C SER A 338 8.71 24.70 31.19
N LEU A 339 8.22 24.06 30.12
CA LEU A 339 8.99 23.65 28.96
C LEU A 339 8.47 24.37 27.70
N PRO A 340 9.29 24.51 26.63
CA PRO A 340 8.80 24.92 25.31
C PRO A 340 7.67 24.00 24.84
N VAL A 341 6.59 24.58 24.34
CA VAL A 341 5.39 23.85 23.94
C VAL A 341 5.17 23.94 22.44
N GLY A 342 5.19 22.81 21.76
CA GLY A 342 4.82 22.66 20.37
C GLY A 342 3.36 22.26 20.17
N ILE A 343 2.89 22.38 18.92
CA ILE A 343 1.64 21.73 18.47
C ILE A 343 1.98 20.79 17.34
N GLY A 344 1.56 19.54 17.48
CA GLY A 344 1.63 18.51 16.43
C GLY A 344 0.46 18.62 15.49
N ALA A 345 0.67 18.28 14.21
CA ALA A 345 -0.36 18.20 13.20
C ALA A 345 0.00 17.14 12.16
N GLU A 346 -0.97 16.36 11.73
CA GLU A 346 -0.83 15.47 10.59
C GLU A 346 -1.11 16.21 9.28
N ASP A 347 -2.00 17.20 9.32
CA ASP A 347 -2.36 18.02 8.17
C ASP A 347 -2.07 19.51 8.44
N VAL A 348 -1.59 20.19 7.41
CA VAL A 348 -1.30 21.64 7.50
C VAL A 348 -2.55 22.49 7.79
N SER A 349 -3.75 21.97 7.55
CA SER A 349 -5.00 22.66 7.89
C SER A 349 -5.14 22.90 9.40
N THR A 350 -4.63 22.01 10.23
CA THR A 350 -4.60 22.19 11.68
C THR A 350 -3.66 23.32 12.09
N VAL A 351 -2.50 23.44 11.44
CA VAL A 351 -1.59 24.57 11.65
C VAL A 351 -2.28 25.89 11.26
N LYS A 352 -2.98 25.90 10.11
CA LYS A 352 -3.76 27.07 9.65
C LYS A 352 -4.84 27.45 10.66
N PHE A 353 -5.65 26.47 11.08
CA PHE A 353 -6.70 26.68 12.05
C PHE A 353 -6.19 27.27 13.37
N CYS A 354 -5.12 26.72 13.92
CA CYS A 354 -4.50 27.22 15.15
C CYS A 354 -3.99 28.67 14.97
N ALA A 355 -3.27 28.93 13.89
CA ALA A 355 -2.70 30.26 13.63
C ALA A 355 -3.79 31.34 13.42
N GLU A 356 -4.84 31.02 12.67
CA GLU A 356 -6.00 31.91 12.43
C GLU A 356 -6.81 32.15 13.71
N SER A 357 -6.86 31.16 14.59
CA SER A 357 -7.51 31.23 15.90
C SER A 357 -6.61 31.91 16.97
N GLY A 358 -5.43 32.40 16.61
CA GLY A 358 -4.51 33.04 17.54
C GLY A 358 -3.78 32.10 18.51
N VAL A 359 -3.80 30.79 18.23
CA VAL A 359 -3.07 29.77 19.01
C VAL A 359 -1.70 29.56 18.38
N VAL A 360 -0.67 30.19 18.96
CA VAL A 360 0.71 30.13 18.45
C VAL A 360 1.58 29.38 19.44
N PRO A 361 2.20 28.25 19.06
CA PRO A 361 3.13 27.51 19.91
C PRO A 361 4.56 28.09 19.82
N ASP A 362 5.47 27.52 20.60
CA ASP A 362 6.90 27.84 20.51
C ASP A 362 7.55 27.17 19.27
N TYR A 363 6.95 26.07 18.77
CA TYR A 363 7.35 25.37 17.54
C TYR A 363 6.21 24.50 17.03
N TRP A 364 6.28 24.15 15.72
CA TRP A 364 5.33 23.22 15.08
C TRP A 364 5.97 21.85 14.86
N VAL A 365 5.17 20.80 14.94
CA VAL A 365 5.56 19.43 14.55
C VAL A 365 4.56 18.96 13.51
N LEU A 366 4.99 18.82 12.24
CA LEU A 366 4.09 18.60 11.12
C LEU A 366 4.49 17.35 10.35
N ALA A 367 3.52 16.49 10.05
CA ALA A 367 3.73 15.38 9.12
C ALA A 367 4.00 15.96 7.73
N PHE A 368 5.18 15.65 7.18
CA PHE A 368 5.63 16.21 5.92
C PHE A 368 6.49 15.23 5.13
N HIS A 369 6.01 14.83 3.98
CA HIS A 369 6.69 13.85 3.12
C HIS A 369 6.47 14.16 1.63
N SER A 370 7.35 13.62 0.78
CA SER A 370 7.17 13.61 -0.67
C SER A 370 6.04 12.66 -1.08
N LEU A 371 5.43 12.90 -2.22
CA LEU A 371 4.48 11.99 -2.87
C LEU A 371 5.15 11.10 -3.95
N ASP A 372 6.49 11.03 -3.96
CA ASP A 372 7.25 10.24 -4.93
C ASP A 372 7.37 8.77 -4.49
N TYR A 373 6.22 8.11 -4.32
CA TYR A 373 6.12 6.68 -4.07
C TYR A 373 4.81 6.12 -4.63
N PRO A 374 4.76 4.82 -5.02
CA PRO A 374 3.62 4.25 -5.74
C PRO A 374 2.27 4.40 -5.01
N ALA A 375 2.25 4.16 -3.71
CA ALA A 375 1.01 4.20 -2.92
C ALA A 375 0.41 5.62 -2.78
N ALA A 376 1.20 6.68 -2.98
CA ALA A 376 0.70 8.06 -2.95
C ALA A 376 -0.28 8.38 -4.10
N ARG A 377 -0.29 7.55 -5.14
CA ARG A 377 -1.15 7.71 -6.34
C ARG A 377 -2.45 6.90 -6.27
N MET A 378 -2.70 6.20 -5.18
CA MET A 378 -3.93 5.42 -5.01
C MET A 378 -5.07 6.34 -4.57
N GLU A 379 -6.26 6.15 -5.14
CA GLU A 379 -7.46 6.92 -4.78
C GLU A 379 -8.02 6.57 -3.39
N THR A 380 -7.59 5.46 -2.80
CA THR A 380 -8.01 5.02 -1.48
C THR A 380 -7.23 5.74 -0.39
N LYS A 381 -7.94 6.21 0.64
CA LYS A 381 -7.30 6.74 1.85
C LYS A 381 -6.42 5.68 2.50
N CYS A 382 -5.16 6.01 2.71
CA CYS A 382 -4.18 5.14 3.35
C CYS A 382 -3.59 5.86 4.55
N ASP A 383 -3.26 5.13 5.60
CA ASP A 383 -2.67 5.65 6.83
C ASP A 383 -1.22 6.13 6.70
N ASN A 384 -0.63 6.05 5.51
CA ASN A 384 0.71 6.55 5.20
C ASN A 384 0.72 7.77 4.26
N ILE A 385 -0.43 8.42 4.05
CA ILE A 385 -0.56 9.63 3.23
C ILE A 385 -1.16 10.74 4.09
N TRP A 386 -0.31 11.50 4.77
CA TRP A 386 -0.72 12.66 5.58
C TRP A 386 -0.61 13.96 4.82
N CYS A 387 0.49 14.13 4.07
CA CYS A 387 0.76 15.36 3.33
C CYS A 387 0.30 15.22 1.87
N VAL A 388 -0.95 15.58 1.57
CA VAL A 388 -1.56 15.45 0.24
C VAL A 388 -1.08 16.51 -0.76
N ASP A 389 -0.63 17.67 -0.30
CA ASP A 389 -0.01 18.74 -1.10
C ASP A 389 1.22 19.30 -0.37
N PRO A 390 2.38 18.64 -0.54
CA PRO A 390 3.62 19.06 0.11
C PRO A 390 4.04 20.49 -0.27
N LYS A 391 3.74 20.92 -1.50
CA LYS A 391 4.09 22.28 -1.95
C LYS A 391 3.27 23.32 -1.21
N ALA A 392 1.95 23.16 -1.17
CA ALA A 392 1.07 24.08 -0.43
C ALA A 392 1.39 24.10 1.06
N ALA A 393 1.70 22.93 1.66
CA ALA A 393 2.12 22.85 3.06
C ALA A 393 3.43 23.60 3.30
N ALA A 394 4.46 23.38 2.49
CA ALA A 394 5.75 24.07 2.60
C ALA A 394 5.60 25.60 2.40
N ASP A 395 4.83 26.01 1.40
CA ASP A 395 4.61 27.45 1.12
C ASP A 395 3.87 28.13 2.28
N TYR A 396 2.91 27.44 2.92
CA TYR A 396 2.28 27.97 4.11
C TYR A 396 3.24 28.02 5.30
N MET A 397 4.02 26.97 5.56
CA MET A 397 4.98 26.94 6.67
C MET A 397 6.05 28.05 6.55
N LYS A 398 6.45 28.45 5.33
CA LYS A 398 7.34 29.59 5.10
C LYS A 398 6.75 30.93 5.59
N THR A 399 5.43 31.04 5.74
CA THR A 399 4.78 32.24 6.30
C THR A 399 4.83 32.29 7.82
N ARG A 400 5.19 31.17 8.47
CA ARG A 400 5.30 31.09 9.93
C ARG A 400 6.66 31.57 10.40
N LYS A 401 6.67 32.18 11.57
CA LYS A 401 7.91 32.63 12.24
C LYS A 401 8.48 31.55 13.16
N GLU A 402 7.60 30.72 13.67
CA GLU A 402 7.93 29.64 14.58
C GLU A 402 8.71 28.55 13.82
N PRO A 403 9.77 27.97 14.43
CA PRO A 403 10.46 26.85 13.83
C PRO A 403 9.53 25.64 13.74
N TRP A 404 9.79 24.78 12.77
CA TRP A 404 9.00 23.58 12.63
C TRP A 404 9.83 22.33 12.36
N VAL A 405 9.34 21.21 12.86
CA VAL A 405 9.92 19.87 12.74
C VAL A 405 9.07 19.04 11.79
N ALA A 406 9.69 18.50 10.74
CA ALA A 406 9.03 17.52 9.89
C ALA A 406 9.08 16.14 10.55
N ILE A 407 7.94 15.48 10.68
CA ILE A 407 7.78 14.11 11.15
C ILE A 407 7.14 13.24 10.04
N ARG A 408 7.10 11.90 10.24
CA ARG A 408 6.49 10.96 9.30
C ARG A 408 7.04 11.04 7.88
N GLY A 409 8.29 11.52 7.75
CA GLY A 409 8.94 11.77 6.46
C GLY A 409 9.12 10.53 5.58
N LEU A 410 9.09 9.32 6.15
CA LEU A 410 9.23 8.05 5.43
C LEU A 410 7.93 7.55 4.81
N ALA A 411 6.79 8.19 5.07
CA ALA A 411 5.47 7.75 4.58
C ALA A 411 5.21 6.26 4.88
N GLY A 412 5.36 5.85 6.16
CA GLY A 412 5.22 4.45 6.58
C GLY A 412 6.29 3.51 6.01
N GLY A 413 7.48 4.02 5.71
CA GLY A 413 8.60 3.26 5.14
C GLY A 413 8.62 3.18 3.62
N ALA A 414 7.73 3.91 2.93
CA ALA A 414 7.69 3.94 1.47
C ALA A 414 8.81 4.79 0.84
N LEU A 415 9.42 5.70 1.61
CA LEU A 415 10.47 6.61 1.14
C LEU A 415 11.83 6.28 1.76
N ASP A 416 12.88 6.51 0.98
CA ASP A 416 14.26 6.38 1.45
C ASP A 416 14.60 7.49 2.45
N PRO A 417 15.22 7.17 3.61
CA PRO A 417 15.51 8.15 4.67
C PRO A 417 16.36 9.34 4.23
N VAL A 418 17.34 9.13 3.34
CA VAL A 418 18.21 10.22 2.84
C VAL A 418 17.41 11.17 1.96
N LYS A 419 16.55 10.63 1.09
CA LYS A 419 15.68 11.43 0.24
C LYS A 419 14.63 12.19 1.06
N ALA A 420 14.03 11.53 2.05
CA ALA A 420 13.05 12.13 2.95
C ALA A 420 13.65 13.31 3.75
N TYR A 421 14.84 13.12 4.33
CA TYR A 421 15.57 14.19 5.01
C TYR A 421 15.83 15.39 4.10
N LYS A 422 16.41 15.14 2.91
CA LYS A 422 16.70 16.22 1.95
C LYS A 422 15.44 16.93 1.50
N PHE A 423 14.38 16.19 1.21
CA PHE A 423 13.10 16.78 0.80
C PHE A 423 12.54 17.72 1.86
N ALA A 424 12.46 17.31 3.12
CA ALA A 424 11.95 18.14 4.20
C ALA A 424 12.83 19.39 4.43
N LYS A 425 14.15 19.20 4.45
CA LYS A 425 15.13 20.28 4.58
C LYS A 425 14.99 21.32 3.46
N ASP A 426 14.94 20.88 2.21
CA ASP A 426 14.86 21.76 1.03
C ASP A 426 13.54 22.53 0.97
N ASN A 427 12.48 22.01 1.60
CA ASN A 427 11.20 22.67 1.75
C ASN A 427 11.06 23.53 3.01
N GLY A 428 12.14 23.71 3.78
CA GLY A 428 12.21 24.70 4.85
C GLY A 428 11.98 24.17 6.25
N ALA A 429 11.96 22.83 6.46
CA ALA A 429 11.92 22.27 7.80
C ALA A 429 13.17 22.70 8.61
N THR A 430 12.94 23.18 9.84
CA THR A 430 14.01 23.60 10.74
C THR A 430 14.77 22.38 11.23
N ALA A 431 14.07 21.31 11.59
CA ALA A 431 14.62 20.01 11.89
C ALA A 431 13.76 18.92 11.24
N VAL A 432 14.33 17.72 11.10
CA VAL A 432 13.66 16.58 10.48
C VAL A 432 13.80 15.38 11.40
N ALA A 433 12.70 14.89 11.95
CA ALA A 433 12.67 13.66 12.71
C ALA A 433 12.29 12.50 11.78
N ILE A 434 13.09 11.45 11.80
CA ILE A 434 12.93 10.27 10.93
C ILE A 434 13.04 9.01 11.78
N ASP A 435 12.20 8.04 11.48
CA ASP A 435 12.34 6.68 12.00
C ASP A 435 13.66 6.06 11.50
N LEU A 436 14.53 5.75 12.42
CA LEU A 436 15.85 5.17 12.14
C LEU A 436 15.93 3.77 12.72
N LEU A 437 16.02 2.78 11.85
CA LEU A 437 16.30 1.40 12.25
C LEU A 437 17.80 1.23 12.52
N ASP A 438 18.15 0.57 13.61
CA ASP A 438 19.52 0.42 14.12
C ASP A 438 20.55 -0.01 13.07
N TYR A 439 20.18 -0.92 12.15
CA TYR A 439 21.06 -1.42 11.10
C TYR A 439 21.28 -0.43 9.94
N ARG A 440 20.44 0.63 9.80
CA ARG A 440 20.52 1.62 8.73
C ARG A 440 21.01 3.00 9.14
N ILE A 441 21.21 3.28 10.44
CA ILE A 441 21.55 4.61 10.95
C ILE A 441 22.83 5.13 10.26
N VAL A 442 23.91 4.33 10.27
CA VAL A 442 25.21 4.73 9.69
C VAL A 442 25.10 4.93 8.19
N GLU A 443 24.40 4.04 7.47
CA GLU A 443 24.14 4.19 6.03
C GLU A 443 23.38 5.49 5.75
N THR A 444 22.33 5.76 6.49
CA THR A 444 21.50 6.97 6.34
C THR A 444 22.32 8.23 6.59
N VAL A 445 23.08 8.28 7.69
CA VAL A 445 23.90 9.44 8.02
C VAL A 445 25.00 9.65 6.97
N ASN A 446 25.67 8.58 6.53
CA ASN A 446 26.65 8.67 5.46
C ASN A 446 26.05 9.21 4.14
N GLY A 447 24.80 8.86 3.83
CA GLY A 447 24.09 9.36 2.65
C GLY A 447 23.66 10.82 2.79
N ILE A 448 23.42 11.30 4.01
CA ILE A 448 23.07 12.69 4.29
C ILE A 448 24.31 13.60 4.21
N VAL A 449 25.42 13.18 4.82
CA VAL A 449 26.64 13.98 4.90
C VAL A 449 27.49 13.90 3.62
N ALA A 450 27.30 12.86 2.79
CA ALA A 450 28.02 12.72 1.52
C ALA A 450 27.58 13.80 0.53
N PRO A 451 28.50 14.39 -0.25
CA PRO A 451 28.10 15.24 -1.37
C PRO A 451 27.26 14.40 -2.37
N PRO A 452 26.26 15.01 -3.02
CA PRO A 452 25.49 14.30 -4.03
C PRO A 452 26.43 13.76 -5.10
N PRO A 453 26.22 12.52 -5.61
CA PRO A 453 27.03 12.00 -6.70
C PRO A 453 26.91 12.96 -7.90
N PRO A 454 28.00 13.17 -8.65
CA PRO A 454 27.96 14.01 -9.83
C PRO A 454 26.84 13.51 -10.75
N LYS A 455 25.98 14.41 -11.22
CA LYS A 455 24.95 14.07 -12.21
C LYS A 455 25.65 13.38 -13.36
N LYS A 456 25.32 12.12 -13.62
CA LYS A 456 25.72 11.46 -14.86
C LYS A 456 25.09 12.28 -15.98
N ASP A 457 25.91 12.95 -16.76
CA ASP A 457 25.46 13.63 -17.96
C ASP A 457 24.78 12.59 -18.84
N GLU A 458 23.47 12.72 -19.04
CA GLU A 458 22.71 11.98 -20.05
C GLU A 458 23.08 12.54 -21.44
N LYS A 459 24.35 12.50 -21.79
CA LYS A 459 24.83 12.74 -23.13
C LYS A 459 25.54 11.51 -23.64
N GLY A 460 24.83 10.71 -24.40
CA GLY A 460 25.48 9.65 -25.17
C GLY A 460 24.61 8.44 -25.45
N GLY A 461 23.67 8.56 -26.36
CA GLY A 461 22.89 7.43 -26.84
C GLY A 461 22.11 7.69 -28.12
N LYS A 462 22.68 8.49 -29.05
CA LYS A 462 22.31 8.39 -30.46
C LYS A 462 23.45 7.70 -31.19
N LYS A 463 23.28 6.43 -31.50
CA LYS A 463 23.73 5.78 -32.72
C LYS A 463 22.91 4.52 -32.93
#